data_4e7a3a7e4352392755decf72b3edc6a1
#
_entry.id   4e7a3a7e4352392755decf72b3edc6a1
#
_cell.length_a   1.000
_cell.length_b   1.000
_cell.length_c   1.000
_cell.angle_alpha   90.00
_cell.angle_beta   90.00
_cell.angle_gamma   90.00
#
_symmetry.space_group_name_H-M   'P 1'
#
loop_
_entity.id
_entity.type
_entity.pdbx_description
1 polymer ?
#
loop_
_entity_poly.entity_id
_entity_poly.type
_entity_poly.pdbx_seq_one_letter_code
_entity_poly.pdbx_strand_id
1 'polypeptide(L)'
;MRYYDSLHEVDLEQKYIIGVDETGVGDYFTPLISCAALVPIENIERLKKLGVKDSKELSDIQIIKMAPDVLKLIKTSVYKLSQTGYNSLTKKYNTNELKFFSHIKAINLLINKVDTKPNLIIIDKYSTTNSILKYHNKIMVQDNWAELKDIDCDVLLISKAEKIHISVAAASIIARYKLLEYMKEQEKEWNFIFPLGANHEVKEKVKEFVQIYGEKKLKNVCKLNFKI
;
A
#
# COMPACT_ATOMS: atom_id res chain seq x y z
N MET A 1 -5.55 8.67 -16.69
CA MET A 1 -6.37 7.64 -15.97
C MET A 1 -7.84 7.98 -16.08
N ARG A 2 -8.68 7.01 -16.43
CA ARG A 2 -10.14 7.10 -16.36
C ARG A 2 -10.63 6.21 -15.23
N TYR A 3 -11.50 6.71 -14.36
CA TYR A 3 -11.92 6.01 -13.15
C TYR A 3 -13.34 5.46 -13.30
N TYR A 4 -13.51 4.20 -12.94
CA TYR A 4 -14.77 3.46 -12.93
C TYR A 4 -15.02 2.89 -11.53
N ASP A 5 -16.27 2.63 -11.18
CA ASP A 5 -16.63 2.03 -9.89
C ASP A 5 -17.68 0.91 -10.02
N SER A 6 -17.88 0.44 -11.24
CA SER A 6 -18.74 -0.70 -11.56
C SER A 6 -17.97 -1.73 -12.40
N LEU A 7 -18.17 -3.02 -12.09
CA LEU A 7 -17.61 -4.13 -12.85
C LEU A 7 -18.12 -4.19 -14.30
N HIS A 8 -19.32 -3.67 -14.55
CA HIS A 8 -19.91 -3.67 -15.91
C HIS A 8 -19.24 -2.69 -16.86
N GLU A 9 -18.42 -1.78 -16.34
CA GLU A 9 -17.76 -0.75 -17.14
C GLU A 9 -16.34 -1.15 -17.59
N VAL A 10 -15.82 -2.28 -17.10
CA VAL A 10 -14.47 -2.75 -17.36
C VAL A 10 -14.45 -4.22 -17.75
N ASP A 11 -13.43 -4.62 -18.50
CA ASP A 11 -13.18 -6.01 -18.87
C ASP A 11 -12.10 -6.60 -17.93
N LEU A 12 -12.47 -7.60 -17.14
CA LEU A 12 -11.58 -8.32 -16.20
C LEU A 12 -10.79 -9.45 -16.87
N GLU A 13 -11.10 -9.80 -18.12
CA GLU A 13 -10.37 -10.83 -18.88
C GLU A 13 -9.12 -10.24 -19.58
N GLN A 14 -8.80 -8.98 -19.30
CA GLN A 14 -7.62 -8.31 -19.83
C GLN A 14 -6.33 -9.03 -19.39
N LYS A 15 -5.37 -9.05 -20.29
CA LYS A 15 -4.11 -9.79 -20.09
C LYS A 15 -3.18 -9.17 -19.05
N TYR A 16 -3.20 -7.84 -18.92
CA TYR A 16 -2.26 -7.09 -18.08
C TYR A 16 -2.99 -6.23 -17.07
N ILE A 17 -3.38 -6.85 -15.96
CA ILE A 17 -4.08 -6.18 -14.86
C ILE A 17 -3.12 -5.94 -13.70
N ILE A 18 -3.02 -4.68 -13.28
CA ILE A 18 -2.29 -4.28 -12.06
C ILE A 18 -3.29 -4.20 -10.91
N GLY A 19 -3.06 -4.95 -9.84
CA GLY A 19 -3.74 -4.78 -8.57
C GLY A 19 -2.91 -3.89 -7.63
N VAL A 20 -3.59 -3.08 -6.83
CA VAL A 20 -2.94 -2.17 -5.88
C VAL A 20 -3.61 -2.27 -4.52
N ASP A 21 -2.80 -2.37 -3.48
CA ASP A 21 -3.26 -2.34 -2.09
C ASP A 21 -2.20 -1.69 -1.19
N GLU A 22 -2.59 -1.33 0.03
CA GLU A 22 -1.72 -0.73 1.01
C GLU A 22 -1.88 -1.34 2.40
N THR A 23 -0.87 -1.07 3.26
CA THR A 23 -0.88 -1.43 4.67
C THR A 23 -0.23 -0.34 5.52
N GLY A 24 -0.41 -0.43 6.84
CA GLY A 24 0.18 0.51 7.78
C GLY A 24 -0.59 1.82 7.96
N VAL A 25 -1.77 1.99 7.35
CA VAL A 25 -2.58 3.22 7.48
C VAL A 25 -3.05 3.44 8.92
N GLY A 26 -3.52 2.37 9.56
CA GLY A 26 -4.10 2.40 10.91
C GLY A 26 -3.11 2.20 12.06
N ASP A 27 -1.83 2.03 11.77
CA ASP A 27 -0.80 1.74 12.75
C ASP A 27 0.01 2.98 13.08
N TYR A 28 0.33 3.18 14.36
CA TYR A 28 1.05 4.37 14.82
C TYR A 28 2.53 4.34 14.44
N PHE A 29 3.23 3.23 14.71
CA PHE A 29 4.68 3.09 14.54
C PHE A 29 5.13 2.67 13.14
N THR A 30 4.20 2.50 12.21
CA THR A 30 4.52 1.98 10.88
C THR A 30 4.62 3.07 9.82
N PRO A 31 5.37 2.87 8.74
CA PRO A 31 5.23 3.64 7.52
C PRO A 31 3.89 3.32 6.83
N LEU A 32 3.50 4.11 5.84
CA LEU A 32 2.48 3.72 4.86
C LEU A 32 3.19 2.99 3.70
N ILE A 33 2.80 1.74 3.45
CA ILE A 33 3.37 0.92 2.39
C ILE A 33 2.27 0.58 1.39
N SER A 34 2.49 0.95 0.12
CA SER A 34 1.64 0.56 -0.99
C SER A 34 2.39 -0.36 -1.95
N CYS A 35 1.69 -1.36 -2.45
CA CYS A 35 2.20 -2.30 -3.43
C CYS A 35 1.35 -2.26 -4.70
N ALA A 36 2.00 -2.23 -5.86
CA ALA A 36 1.39 -2.51 -7.15
C ALA A 36 1.91 -3.86 -7.66
N ALA A 37 1.03 -4.75 -8.08
CA ALA A 37 1.36 -6.08 -8.55
C ALA A 37 0.68 -6.39 -9.88
N LEU A 38 1.47 -6.83 -10.87
CA LEU A 38 1.02 -7.39 -12.13
C LEU A 38 1.23 -8.89 -12.10
N VAL A 39 0.14 -9.63 -12.26
CA VAL A 39 0.16 -11.10 -12.28
C VAL A 39 0.09 -11.58 -13.72
N PRO A 40 1.12 -12.25 -14.25
CA PRO A 40 1.04 -12.92 -15.53
C PRO A 40 -0.07 -13.97 -15.53
N ILE A 41 -0.85 -14.06 -16.61
CA ILE A 41 -2.03 -14.92 -16.68
C ILE A 41 -1.71 -16.38 -16.40
N GLU A 42 -0.55 -16.85 -16.84
CA GLU A 42 -0.05 -18.20 -16.64
C GLU A 42 0.26 -18.53 -15.17
N ASN A 43 0.40 -17.52 -14.32
CA ASN A 43 0.71 -17.69 -12.91
C ASN A 43 -0.53 -17.59 -11.99
N ILE A 44 -1.69 -17.23 -12.52
CA ILE A 44 -2.93 -17.06 -11.72
C ILE A 44 -3.26 -18.35 -10.96
N GLU A 45 -3.30 -19.49 -11.62
CA GLU A 45 -3.64 -20.77 -11.00
C GLU A 45 -2.57 -21.23 -9.98
N ARG A 46 -1.31 -20.86 -10.20
CA ARG A 46 -0.23 -21.15 -9.24
C ARG A 46 -0.38 -20.33 -7.98
N LEU A 47 -0.74 -19.06 -8.10
CA LEU A 47 -1.01 -18.19 -6.94
C LEU A 47 -2.24 -18.65 -6.15
N LYS A 48 -3.32 -19.08 -6.82
CA LYS A 48 -4.48 -19.69 -6.17
C LYS A 48 -4.09 -20.94 -5.38
N LYS A 49 -3.28 -21.82 -5.96
CA LYS A 49 -2.78 -23.04 -5.28
C LYS A 49 -1.86 -22.74 -4.09
N LEU A 50 -1.13 -21.62 -4.11
CA LEU A 50 -0.37 -21.13 -2.96
C LEU A 50 -1.26 -20.56 -1.84
N GLY A 51 -2.57 -20.39 -2.09
CA GLY A 51 -3.51 -19.84 -1.13
C GLY A 51 -3.48 -18.32 -1.05
N VAL A 52 -3.08 -17.65 -2.14
CA VAL A 52 -3.12 -16.17 -2.23
C VAL A 52 -4.55 -15.66 -2.11
N LYS A 53 -4.80 -14.87 -1.09
CA LYS A 53 -6.07 -14.22 -0.76
C LYS A 53 -5.80 -12.94 0.03
N ASP A 54 -6.85 -12.23 0.50
CA ASP A 54 -6.68 -11.02 1.31
C ASP A 54 -5.72 -11.29 2.49
N SER A 55 -4.72 -10.42 2.65
CA SER A 55 -3.73 -10.54 3.72
C SER A 55 -4.35 -10.52 5.13
N LYS A 56 -5.53 -9.89 5.29
CA LYS A 56 -6.29 -9.88 6.56
C LYS A 56 -6.85 -11.25 6.96
N GLU A 57 -6.95 -12.17 6.00
CA GLU A 57 -7.36 -13.56 6.24
C GLU A 57 -6.18 -14.50 6.52
N LEU A 58 -4.95 -13.96 6.56
CA LEU A 58 -3.71 -14.71 6.78
C LEU A 58 -3.01 -14.20 8.03
N SER A 59 -2.39 -15.11 8.77
CA SER A 59 -1.47 -14.69 9.85
C SER A 59 -0.17 -14.13 9.26
N ASP A 60 0.53 -13.28 10.02
CA ASP A 60 1.82 -12.74 9.63
C ASP A 60 2.85 -13.84 9.34
N ILE A 61 2.80 -14.97 10.08
CA ILE A 61 3.65 -16.15 9.84
C ILE A 61 3.36 -16.76 8.46
N GLN A 62 2.10 -16.89 8.07
CA GLN A 62 1.72 -17.40 6.74
C GLN A 62 2.19 -16.45 5.64
N ILE A 63 2.03 -15.14 5.84
CA ILE A 63 2.49 -14.11 4.89
C ILE A 63 4.00 -14.18 4.70
N ILE A 64 4.77 -14.21 5.80
CA ILE A 64 6.24 -14.32 5.74
C ILE A 64 6.69 -15.58 4.99
N LYS A 65 6.00 -16.70 5.21
CA LYS A 65 6.33 -17.98 4.57
C LYS A 65 6.02 -17.98 3.07
N MET A 66 4.88 -17.41 2.65
CA MET A 66 4.42 -17.49 1.26
C MET A 66 4.94 -16.36 0.36
N ALA A 67 5.24 -15.19 0.91
CA ALA A 67 5.61 -14.02 0.13
C ALA A 67 6.83 -14.25 -0.82
N PRO A 68 7.90 -14.98 -0.43
CA PRO A 68 9.00 -15.27 -1.34
C PRO A 68 8.57 -16.06 -2.59
N ASP A 69 7.61 -16.97 -2.47
CA ASP A 69 7.10 -17.74 -3.61
C ASP A 69 6.13 -16.91 -4.45
N VAL A 70 5.31 -16.08 -3.82
CA VAL A 70 4.47 -15.10 -4.54
C VAL A 70 5.35 -14.17 -5.39
N LEU A 71 6.44 -13.63 -4.83
CA LEU A 71 7.36 -12.72 -5.53
C LEU A 71 8.01 -13.33 -6.78
N LYS A 72 8.19 -14.66 -6.83
CA LYS A 72 8.69 -15.36 -8.02
C LYS A 72 7.68 -15.41 -9.17
N LEU A 73 6.39 -15.25 -8.85
CA LEU A 73 5.26 -15.44 -9.79
C LEU A 73 4.69 -14.13 -10.32
N ILE A 74 5.07 -12.98 -9.75
CA ILE A 74 4.50 -11.68 -10.10
C ILE A 74 5.58 -10.66 -10.46
N LYS A 75 5.18 -9.60 -11.18
CA LYS A 75 5.97 -8.37 -11.27
C LYS A 75 5.39 -7.37 -10.27
N THR A 76 6.24 -6.74 -9.46
CA THR A 76 5.75 -5.87 -8.40
C THR A 76 6.67 -4.70 -8.12
N SER A 77 6.10 -3.64 -7.59
CA SER A 77 6.81 -2.53 -6.98
C SER A 77 6.12 -2.11 -5.69
N VAL A 78 6.94 -1.77 -4.72
CA VAL A 78 6.51 -1.30 -3.41
C VAL A 78 7.01 0.12 -3.21
N TYR A 79 6.13 0.99 -2.77
CA TYR A 79 6.46 2.32 -2.30
C TYR A 79 6.25 2.42 -0.79
N LYS A 80 7.29 2.88 -0.09
CA LYS A 80 7.26 3.13 1.35
C LYS A 80 7.28 4.63 1.60
N LEU A 81 6.20 5.18 2.13
CA LEU A 81 6.16 6.51 2.70
C LEU A 81 6.56 6.41 4.17
N SER A 82 7.80 6.77 4.48
CA SER A 82 8.34 6.71 5.85
C SER A 82 7.51 7.56 6.82
N GLN A 83 7.62 7.29 8.12
CA GLN A 83 6.94 8.07 9.16
C GLN A 83 7.33 9.56 9.09
N THR A 84 8.62 9.85 8.88
CA THR A 84 9.10 11.24 8.72
C THR A 84 8.49 11.92 7.49
N GLY A 85 8.46 11.21 6.35
CA GLY A 85 7.83 11.70 5.11
C GLY A 85 6.32 11.90 5.30
N TYR A 86 5.65 10.93 5.93
CA TYR A 86 4.24 11.01 6.26
C TYR A 86 3.94 12.25 7.14
N ASN A 87 4.70 12.44 8.23
CA ASN A 87 4.55 13.58 9.13
C ASN A 87 4.78 14.94 8.44
N SER A 88 5.68 14.99 7.47
CA SER A 88 5.91 16.19 6.67
C SER A 88 4.72 16.50 5.76
N LEU A 89 4.21 15.47 5.09
CA LEU A 89 3.14 15.63 4.10
C LEU A 89 1.75 15.82 4.73
N THR A 90 1.48 15.31 5.93
CA THR A 90 0.20 15.52 6.64
C THR A 90 -0.06 16.98 7.01
N LYS A 91 0.93 17.86 6.91
CA LYS A 91 0.74 19.32 7.03
C LYS A 91 -0.08 19.91 5.86
N LYS A 92 -0.12 19.24 4.72
CA LYS A 92 -0.76 19.70 3.47
C LYS A 92 -1.82 18.73 2.95
N TYR A 93 -1.66 17.45 3.24
CA TYR A 93 -2.49 16.38 2.70
C TYR A 93 -3.14 15.57 3.82
N ASN A 94 -4.39 15.16 3.62
CA ASN A 94 -5.05 14.21 4.53
C ASN A 94 -4.61 12.76 4.24
N THR A 95 -4.97 11.85 5.12
CA THR A 95 -4.61 10.42 5.03
C THR A 95 -5.04 9.77 3.70
N ASN A 96 -6.23 10.08 3.20
CA ASN A 96 -6.71 9.51 1.94
C ASN A 96 -5.97 10.08 0.71
N GLU A 97 -5.59 11.34 0.76
CA GLU A 97 -4.71 11.96 -0.24
C GLU A 97 -3.32 11.32 -0.25
N LEU A 98 -2.77 10.99 0.93
CA LEU A 98 -1.50 10.26 1.05
C LEU A 98 -1.60 8.81 0.58
N LYS A 99 -2.75 8.13 0.79
CA LYS A 99 -3.02 6.83 0.18
C LYS A 99 -3.00 6.93 -1.34
N PHE A 100 -3.75 7.88 -1.90
CA PHE A 100 -3.77 8.13 -3.35
C PHE A 100 -2.34 8.34 -3.90
N PHE A 101 -1.59 9.26 -3.29
CA PHE A 101 -0.20 9.53 -3.66
C PHE A 101 0.66 8.26 -3.64
N SER A 102 0.56 7.47 -2.57
CA SER A 102 1.34 6.25 -2.36
C SER A 102 0.99 5.16 -3.40
N HIS A 103 -0.30 5.01 -3.75
CA HIS A 103 -0.77 4.11 -4.80
C HIS A 103 -0.20 4.49 -6.17
N ILE A 104 -0.35 5.76 -6.57
CA ILE A 104 0.16 6.22 -7.86
C ILE A 104 1.69 6.07 -7.94
N LYS A 105 2.40 6.33 -6.83
CA LYS A 105 3.85 6.14 -6.80
C LYS A 105 4.25 4.67 -6.98
N ALA A 106 3.55 3.74 -6.32
CA ALA A 106 3.78 2.30 -6.49
C ALA A 106 3.50 1.84 -7.93
N ILE A 107 2.40 2.33 -8.55
CA ILE A 107 2.05 2.04 -9.94
C ILE A 107 3.12 2.59 -10.89
N ASN A 108 3.52 3.85 -10.74
CA ASN A 108 4.56 4.45 -11.58
C ASN A 108 5.88 3.67 -11.50
N LEU A 109 6.28 3.25 -10.29
CA LEU A 109 7.46 2.42 -10.09
C LEU A 109 7.35 1.06 -10.79
N LEU A 110 6.17 0.46 -10.81
CA LEU A 110 5.95 -0.82 -11.50
C LEU A 110 6.01 -0.66 -13.01
N ILE A 111 5.30 0.34 -13.56
CA ILE A 111 5.26 0.59 -15.01
C ILE A 111 6.66 0.88 -15.56
N ASN A 112 7.51 1.57 -14.81
CA ASN A 112 8.90 1.79 -15.22
C ASN A 112 9.77 0.53 -15.23
N LYS A 113 9.30 -0.60 -14.64
CA LYS A 113 10.03 -1.88 -14.57
C LYS A 113 9.51 -2.94 -15.54
N VAL A 114 8.35 -2.71 -16.14
CA VAL A 114 7.73 -3.67 -17.06
C VAL A 114 7.62 -3.04 -18.44
N ASP A 115 7.91 -3.82 -19.48
CA ASP A 115 7.84 -3.35 -20.87
C ASP A 115 6.41 -3.34 -21.41
N THR A 116 5.45 -3.74 -20.57
CA THR A 116 4.05 -3.93 -20.98
C THR A 116 3.16 -2.85 -20.37
N LYS A 117 2.40 -2.16 -21.23
CA LYS A 117 1.37 -1.20 -20.78
C LYS A 117 0.22 -1.98 -20.10
N PRO A 118 -0.22 -1.58 -18.89
CA PRO A 118 -1.38 -2.20 -18.27
C PRO A 118 -2.65 -1.89 -19.05
N ASN A 119 -3.58 -2.86 -19.10
CA ASN A 119 -4.91 -2.68 -19.69
C ASN A 119 -5.89 -2.13 -18.64
N LEU A 120 -5.74 -2.54 -17.40
CA LEU A 120 -6.58 -2.16 -16.28
C LEU A 120 -5.76 -2.07 -15.00
N ILE A 121 -6.10 -1.11 -14.14
CA ILE A 121 -5.60 -1.00 -12.77
C ILE A 121 -6.78 -1.20 -11.83
N ILE A 122 -6.66 -2.07 -10.84
CA ILE A 122 -7.70 -2.34 -9.83
C ILE A 122 -7.17 -1.89 -8.47
N ILE A 123 -7.93 -1.02 -7.80
CA ILE A 123 -7.59 -0.47 -6.48
C ILE A 123 -8.74 -0.76 -5.52
N ASP A 124 -8.45 -1.25 -4.31
CA ASP A 124 -9.46 -1.36 -3.26
C ASP A 124 -10.01 0.02 -2.89
N LYS A 125 -11.37 0.15 -2.99
CA LYS A 125 -12.05 1.45 -2.86
C LYS A 125 -12.06 1.91 -1.40
N TYR A 126 -11.23 2.86 -1.07
CA TYR A 126 -11.11 3.46 0.27
C TYR A 126 -11.81 4.81 0.42
N SER A 127 -12.38 5.35 -0.64
CA SER A 127 -13.12 6.61 -0.67
C SER A 127 -14.12 6.62 -1.82
N THR A 128 -15.00 7.63 -1.87
CA THR A 128 -15.91 7.79 -3.02
C THR A 128 -15.12 8.13 -4.29
N THR A 129 -15.61 7.70 -5.43
CA THR A 129 -14.99 7.99 -6.74
C THR A 129 -14.79 9.49 -6.95
N ASN A 130 -15.78 10.30 -6.57
CA ASN A 130 -15.67 11.77 -6.63
C ASN A 130 -14.53 12.32 -5.73
N SER A 131 -14.31 11.72 -4.57
CA SER A 131 -13.20 12.13 -3.69
C SER A 131 -11.86 11.75 -4.31
N ILE A 132 -11.75 10.55 -4.90
CA ILE A 132 -10.53 10.11 -5.58
C ILE A 132 -10.21 10.99 -6.79
N LEU A 133 -11.21 11.43 -7.56
CA LEU A 133 -11.04 12.42 -8.64
C LEU A 133 -10.51 13.75 -8.12
N LYS A 134 -10.98 14.21 -6.94
CA LYS A 134 -10.43 15.41 -6.28
C LYS A 134 -8.97 15.22 -5.85
N TYR A 135 -8.62 14.03 -5.32
CA TYR A 135 -7.23 13.72 -4.95
C TYR A 135 -6.33 13.68 -6.17
N HIS A 136 -6.80 13.08 -7.27
CA HIS A 136 -6.10 13.09 -8.55
C HIS A 136 -5.83 14.52 -9.02
N ASN A 137 -6.86 15.35 -9.11
CA ASN A 137 -6.69 16.74 -9.55
C ASN A 137 -5.71 17.51 -8.65
N LYS A 138 -5.86 17.40 -7.33
CA LYS A 138 -4.97 18.09 -6.38
C LYS A 138 -3.52 17.64 -6.50
N ILE A 139 -3.25 16.33 -6.55
CA ILE A 139 -1.89 15.77 -6.45
C ILE A 139 -1.22 15.63 -7.81
N MET A 140 -1.98 15.29 -8.87
CA MET A 140 -1.41 15.04 -10.20
C MET A 140 -1.40 16.28 -11.09
N VAL A 141 -2.36 17.21 -10.89
CA VAL A 141 -2.52 18.38 -11.79
C VAL A 141 -2.08 19.67 -11.10
N GLN A 142 -2.60 19.97 -9.90
CA GLN A 142 -2.35 21.25 -9.24
C GLN A 142 -1.02 21.30 -8.51
N ASP A 143 -0.60 20.18 -7.91
CA ASP A 143 0.55 20.13 -6.99
C ASP A 143 1.37 18.85 -7.19
N ASN A 144 1.84 18.64 -8.40
CA ASN A 144 2.61 17.44 -8.75
C ASN A 144 4.12 17.58 -8.42
N TRP A 145 4.42 17.90 -7.16
CA TRP A 145 5.80 18.04 -6.67
C TRP A 145 6.62 16.75 -6.74
N ALA A 146 5.95 15.60 -6.78
CA ALA A 146 6.60 14.29 -6.83
C ALA A 146 6.81 13.76 -8.25
N GLU A 147 6.49 14.58 -9.27
CA GLU A 147 6.62 14.26 -10.70
C GLU A 147 5.96 12.91 -11.05
N LEU A 148 4.76 12.71 -10.49
CA LEU A 148 3.96 11.52 -10.80
C LEU A 148 3.50 11.57 -12.25
N LYS A 149 3.69 10.47 -12.96
CA LYS A 149 3.25 10.35 -14.36
C LYS A 149 1.80 9.91 -14.41
N ASP A 150 0.99 10.60 -15.20
CA ASP A 150 -0.33 10.13 -15.55
C ASP A 150 -0.22 8.88 -16.44
N ILE A 151 -1.13 7.95 -16.24
CA ILE A 151 -1.11 6.65 -16.89
C ILE A 151 -2.35 6.58 -17.77
N ASP A 152 -2.15 6.45 -19.08
CA ASP A 152 -3.24 6.22 -20.01
C ASP A 152 -3.77 4.79 -19.86
N CYS A 153 -4.61 4.59 -18.83
CA CYS A 153 -5.18 3.31 -18.44
C CYS A 153 -6.49 3.53 -17.68
N ASP A 154 -7.40 2.57 -17.79
CA ASP A 154 -8.61 2.51 -16.99
C ASP A 154 -8.30 2.06 -15.56
N VAL A 155 -9.01 2.63 -14.58
CA VAL A 155 -8.84 2.34 -13.16
C VAL A 155 -10.19 1.95 -12.56
N LEU A 156 -10.32 0.72 -12.11
CA LEU A 156 -11.46 0.25 -11.36
C LEU A 156 -11.26 0.47 -9.86
N LEU A 157 -12.18 1.21 -9.25
CA LEU A 157 -12.27 1.44 -7.81
C LEU A 157 -13.40 0.60 -7.25
N ILE A 158 -13.10 -0.50 -6.60
CA ILE A 158 -14.14 -1.42 -6.10
C ILE A 158 -13.80 -1.92 -4.71
N SER A 159 -14.79 -1.98 -3.83
CA SER A 159 -14.62 -2.51 -2.47
C SER A 159 -14.38 -4.01 -2.50
N LYS A 160 -13.50 -4.50 -1.64
CA LYS A 160 -13.08 -5.91 -1.57
C LYS A 160 -12.45 -6.37 -2.88
N ALA A 161 -11.66 -5.50 -3.47
CA ALA A 161 -11.02 -5.73 -4.77
C ALA A 161 -10.12 -6.98 -4.78
N GLU A 162 -9.60 -7.40 -3.63
CA GLU A 162 -8.84 -8.64 -3.43
C GLU A 162 -9.66 -9.91 -3.75
N LYS A 163 -11.00 -9.81 -3.67
CA LYS A 163 -11.93 -10.90 -4.05
C LYS A 163 -12.29 -10.87 -5.54
N ILE A 164 -12.04 -9.75 -6.18
CA ILE A 164 -12.35 -9.55 -7.60
C ILE A 164 -11.20 -10.02 -8.47
N HIS A 165 -9.96 -9.66 -8.10
CA HIS A 165 -8.81 -10.03 -8.90
C HIS A 165 -7.60 -10.38 -8.03
N ILE A 166 -6.93 -11.49 -8.36
CA ILE A 166 -5.79 -12.04 -7.60
C ILE A 166 -4.58 -11.09 -7.52
N SER A 167 -4.44 -10.15 -8.46
CA SER A 167 -3.36 -9.16 -8.41
C SER A 167 -3.49 -8.23 -7.20
N VAL A 168 -4.72 -7.90 -6.77
CA VAL A 168 -4.95 -7.09 -5.57
C VAL A 168 -4.61 -7.89 -4.31
N ALA A 169 -5.04 -9.15 -4.24
CA ALA A 169 -4.67 -10.04 -3.14
C ALA A 169 -3.14 -10.24 -3.04
N ALA A 170 -2.47 -10.41 -4.17
CA ALA A 170 -1.01 -10.49 -4.21
C ALA A 170 -0.35 -9.18 -3.75
N ALA A 171 -0.87 -8.01 -4.17
CA ALA A 171 -0.40 -6.70 -3.71
C ALA A 171 -0.56 -6.54 -2.19
N SER A 172 -1.70 -6.96 -1.64
CA SER A 172 -1.99 -6.96 -0.19
C SER A 172 -0.96 -7.78 0.60
N ILE A 173 -0.70 -9.02 0.18
CA ILE A 173 0.29 -9.89 0.81
C ILE A 173 1.70 -9.28 0.76
N ILE A 174 2.11 -8.74 -0.38
CA ILE A 174 3.46 -8.18 -0.52
C ILE A 174 3.59 -6.87 0.26
N ALA A 175 2.56 -6.01 0.28
CA ALA A 175 2.55 -4.82 1.12
C ALA A 175 2.74 -5.18 2.60
N ARG A 176 1.97 -6.15 3.11
CA ARG A 176 2.08 -6.63 4.50
C ARG A 176 3.42 -7.27 4.80
N TYR A 177 3.91 -8.11 3.91
CA TYR A 177 5.25 -8.71 4.03
C TYR A 177 6.34 -7.64 4.17
N LYS A 178 6.33 -6.62 3.30
CA LYS A 178 7.29 -5.53 3.35
C LYS A 178 7.15 -4.64 4.60
N LEU A 179 5.93 -4.51 5.14
CA LEU A 179 5.73 -3.87 6.43
C LEU A 179 6.41 -4.65 7.55
N LEU A 180 6.22 -5.97 7.59
CA LEU A 180 6.81 -6.83 8.63
C LEU A 180 8.34 -6.84 8.56
N GLU A 181 8.92 -6.88 7.35
CA GLU A 181 10.37 -6.74 7.18
C GLU A 181 10.85 -5.39 7.72
N TYR A 182 10.18 -4.30 7.36
CA TYR A 182 10.52 -2.96 7.84
C TYR A 182 10.43 -2.84 9.36
N MET A 183 9.36 -3.37 9.97
CA MET A 183 9.18 -3.32 11.43
C MET A 183 10.31 -4.06 12.15
N LYS A 184 10.71 -5.23 11.64
CA LYS A 184 11.84 -5.98 12.19
C LYS A 184 13.16 -5.21 12.08
N GLU A 185 13.40 -4.51 10.98
CA GLU A 185 14.59 -3.65 10.80
C GLU A 185 14.54 -2.46 11.76
N GLN A 186 13.38 -1.79 11.90
CA GLN A 186 13.19 -0.67 12.83
C GLN A 186 13.41 -1.10 14.29
N GLU A 187 12.89 -2.27 14.68
CA GLU A 187 13.11 -2.82 16.02
C GLU A 187 14.58 -3.08 16.30
N LYS A 188 15.31 -3.61 15.33
CA LYS A 188 16.74 -3.83 15.44
C LYS A 188 17.53 -2.52 15.50
N GLU A 189 17.18 -1.53 14.67
CA GLU A 189 17.83 -0.22 14.64
C GLU A 189 17.71 0.52 15.98
N TRP A 190 16.53 0.49 16.58
CA TRP A 190 16.24 1.20 17.82
C TRP A 190 16.38 0.34 19.08
N ASN A 191 16.70 -0.94 18.94
CA ASN A 191 16.66 -1.92 20.05
C ASN A 191 15.39 -1.76 20.91
N PHE A 192 14.23 -1.67 20.23
CA PHE A 192 12.94 -1.38 20.84
C PHE A 192 11.81 -2.09 20.09
N ILE A 193 10.87 -2.69 20.81
CA ILE A 193 9.71 -3.39 20.23
C ILE A 193 8.62 -2.37 19.91
N PHE A 194 8.20 -2.33 18.64
CA PHE A 194 7.15 -1.44 18.13
C PHE A 194 5.87 -2.22 17.83
N PRO A 195 4.83 -2.15 18.67
CA PRO A 195 3.58 -2.83 18.42
C PRO A 195 2.86 -2.23 17.21
N LEU A 196 2.08 -3.08 16.52
CA LEU A 196 1.18 -2.66 15.46
C LEU A 196 -0.13 -2.08 16.05
N GLY A 197 -0.85 -1.30 15.23
CA GLY A 197 -2.11 -0.68 15.63
C GLY A 197 -1.94 0.69 16.29
N ALA A 198 -2.99 1.10 17.02
CA ALA A 198 -3.06 2.37 17.74
C ALA A 198 -3.89 2.23 19.04
N ASN A 199 -3.80 1.08 19.68
CA ASN A 199 -4.51 0.71 20.90
C ASN A 199 -3.78 1.19 22.18
N HIS A 200 -4.25 0.74 23.35
CA HIS A 200 -3.66 1.10 24.64
C HIS A 200 -2.20 0.64 24.78
N GLU A 201 -1.85 -0.54 24.30
CA GLU A 201 -0.48 -1.05 24.32
C GLU A 201 0.50 -0.12 23.57
N VAL A 202 0.05 0.40 22.41
CA VAL A 202 0.83 1.40 21.64
C VAL A 202 1.08 2.66 22.47
N LYS A 203 0.07 3.15 23.22
CA LYS A 203 0.24 4.33 24.10
C LYS A 203 1.31 4.12 25.17
N GLU A 204 1.32 2.95 25.79
CA GLU A 204 2.34 2.64 26.81
C GLU A 204 3.74 2.56 26.17
N LYS A 205 3.85 1.96 24.98
CA LYS A 205 5.12 1.90 24.25
C LYS A 205 5.59 3.28 23.77
N VAL A 206 4.71 4.22 23.49
CA VAL A 206 5.08 5.61 23.20
C VAL A 206 5.72 6.26 24.43
N LYS A 207 5.15 6.09 25.63
CA LYS A 207 5.71 6.63 26.87
C LYS A 207 7.10 6.04 27.15
N GLU A 208 7.22 4.72 27.02
CA GLU A 208 8.49 4.00 27.19
C GLU A 208 9.56 4.50 26.21
N PHE A 209 9.20 4.64 24.93
CA PHE A 209 10.10 5.16 23.90
C PHE A 209 10.58 6.58 24.22
N VAL A 210 9.67 7.46 24.66
CA VAL A 210 10.00 8.85 25.03
C VAL A 210 10.94 8.90 26.23
N GLN A 211 10.74 8.01 27.21
CA GLN A 211 11.64 7.92 28.38
C GLN A 211 13.06 7.53 27.98
N ILE A 212 13.22 6.63 27.00
CA ILE A 212 14.53 6.10 26.59
C ILE A 212 15.21 7.04 25.59
N TYR A 213 14.49 7.52 24.57
CA TYR A 213 15.06 8.21 23.40
C TYR A 213 14.72 9.69 23.30
N GLY A 214 13.78 10.16 24.10
CA GLY A 214 13.29 11.54 24.10
C GLY A 214 12.21 11.80 23.03
N GLU A 215 11.31 12.73 23.32
CA GLU A 215 10.13 13.07 22.49
C GLU A 215 10.51 13.47 21.05
N LYS A 216 11.62 14.19 20.88
CA LYS A 216 12.09 14.65 19.56
C LYS A 216 12.36 13.52 18.56
N LYS A 217 12.59 12.30 19.04
CA LYS A 217 12.86 11.12 18.22
C LYS A 217 11.58 10.42 17.73
N LEU A 218 10.43 10.65 18.38
CA LEU A 218 9.14 10.05 17.98
C LEU A 218 8.83 10.24 16.48
N LYS A 219 9.08 11.43 15.94
CA LYS A 219 8.84 11.73 14.53
C LYS A 219 9.52 10.77 13.54
N ASN A 220 10.57 10.08 13.96
CA ASN A 220 11.33 9.17 13.12
C ASN A 220 10.71 7.77 13.07
N VAL A 221 9.91 7.42 14.07
CA VAL A 221 9.38 6.06 14.25
C VAL A 221 7.85 6.00 14.27
N CYS A 222 7.13 7.13 14.27
CA CYS A 222 5.68 7.14 14.35
C CYS A 222 5.02 8.21 13.48
N LYS A 223 3.72 8.07 13.27
CA LYS A 223 2.84 9.04 12.59
C LYS A 223 2.19 9.96 13.63
N LEU A 224 2.62 11.23 13.66
CA LEU A 224 2.25 12.20 14.70
C LEU A 224 0.80 12.72 14.62
N ASN A 225 0.08 12.46 13.51
CA ASN A 225 -1.32 12.86 13.35
C ASN A 225 -2.33 11.93 14.07
N PHE A 226 -1.86 10.82 14.64
CA PHE A 226 -2.69 9.96 15.47
C PHE A 226 -2.90 10.59 16.84
N LYS A 227 -4.15 10.65 17.29
CA LYS A 227 -4.49 10.99 18.67
C LYS A 227 -4.36 9.74 19.53
N ILE A 228 -3.24 9.58 20.17
CA ILE A 228 -2.96 8.48 21.09
C ILE A 228 -3.14 8.96 22.54
#